data_5f4f321eec7dc634d9de7ef0bff6818a
#
_entry.id   5f4f321eec7dc634d9de7ef0bff6818a
#
_cell.length_a   1.000
_cell.length_b   1.000
_cell.length_c   1.000
_cell.angle_alpha   90.00
_cell.angle_beta   90.00
_cell.angle_gamma   90.00
#
_symmetry.space_group_name_H-M   'P 1'
#
loop_
_entity.id
_entity.type
_entity.pdbx_description
1 polymer ?
#
loop_
_entity_poly.entity_id
_entity_poly.type
_entity_poly.pdbx_seq_one_letter_code
_entity_poly.pdbx_strand_id
1 'polypeptide(L)'
;MDIDGIVIFDAVTGIPLFSRLKEKIDPSLFSSFISAIGHFSKQLKFGGLSSFSTEEKVIYLAPRENIITALIAPKKKEYQEAYSLASELGRQFEEDQLAKERQEDRDDIAFAEIADQYLRRIRNPFMSRVSEFIMDHYGGEVSVRPRLMKKDGSQGIVDILIDSRIKKEESDGSSMFGENYGFVKVADNRIGRVQVIDFLDTLDNFGVLTMYKDEMICQPYFPSKAVIVAREFDSGVFDYLKKLPSDNDRRYIDGAYVFAGLKMRGIPKETRCFVELWKWQDDIAPERIDF
;
A
#
# COMPACT_ATOMS: atom_id res chain seq x y z
N MET A 1 13.75 -1.15 -5.22
CA MET A 1 14.45 0.05 -5.73
C MET A 1 14.62 1.04 -4.59
N ASP A 2 15.78 1.64 -4.42
CA ASP A 2 16.00 2.69 -3.41
C ASP A 2 15.87 4.05 -4.11
N ILE A 3 14.92 4.89 -3.69
CA ILE A 3 14.69 6.22 -4.27
C ILE A 3 15.04 7.27 -3.24
N ASP A 4 15.89 8.21 -3.66
CA ASP A 4 16.33 9.32 -2.81
C ASP A 4 15.39 10.52 -2.91
N GLY A 5 14.64 10.63 -3.99
CA GLY A 5 13.67 11.71 -4.10
C GLY A 5 12.86 11.71 -5.39
N ILE A 6 11.80 12.52 -5.34
CA ILE A 6 10.95 12.87 -6.48
C ILE A 6 10.84 14.39 -6.52
N VAL A 7 10.94 14.95 -7.71
CA VAL A 7 10.62 16.35 -8.01
C VAL A 7 9.76 16.40 -9.26
N ILE A 8 8.61 17.06 -9.18
CA ILE A 8 7.75 17.37 -10.32
C ILE A 8 7.81 18.86 -10.54
N PHE A 9 8.08 19.30 -11.74
CA PHE A 9 8.22 20.69 -12.08
C PHE A 9 7.61 21.02 -13.45
N ASP A 10 7.24 22.26 -13.64
CA ASP A 10 6.69 22.77 -14.89
C ASP A 10 7.71 22.64 -16.03
N ALA A 11 7.29 22.08 -17.15
CA ALA A 11 8.17 21.74 -18.28
C ALA A 11 8.73 22.97 -19.00
N VAL A 12 8.07 24.12 -18.90
CA VAL A 12 8.44 25.36 -19.57
C VAL A 12 9.26 26.26 -18.66
N THR A 13 8.77 26.50 -17.45
CA THR A 13 9.37 27.45 -16.50
C THR A 13 10.43 26.84 -15.62
N GLY A 14 10.40 25.50 -15.43
CA GLY A 14 11.24 24.79 -14.47
C GLY A 14 10.88 25.03 -13.01
N ILE A 15 9.71 25.64 -12.73
CA ILE A 15 9.24 25.88 -11.35
C ILE A 15 8.83 24.56 -10.71
N PRO A 16 9.34 24.21 -9.53
CA PRO A 16 8.93 22.98 -8.83
C PRO A 16 7.48 23.09 -8.36
N LEU A 17 6.67 22.10 -8.72
CA LEU A 17 5.26 21.97 -8.34
C LEU A 17 5.09 21.02 -7.17
N PHE A 18 5.95 20.01 -7.07
CA PHE A 18 5.96 19.03 -5.98
C PHE A 18 7.38 18.52 -5.74
N SER A 19 7.73 18.26 -4.48
CA SER A 19 9.01 17.62 -4.14
C SER A 19 8.92 16.75 -2.88
N ARG A 20 9.62 15.62 -2.92
CA ARG A 20 9.92 14.75 -1.77
C ARG A 20 11.35 14.27 -1.89
N LEU A 21 12.24 14.83 -1.11
CA LEU A 21 13.68 14.57 -1.14
C LEU A 21 14.16 14.05 0.20
N LYS A 22 15.03 13.04 0.21
CA LYS A 22 15.70 12.53 1.43
C LYS A 22 16.76 13.52 1.92
N GLU A 23 17.47 14.14 0.99
CA GLU A 23 18.53 15.10 1.27
C GLU A 23 17.99 16.52 1.21
N LYS A 24 18.64 17.45 1.91
CA LYS A 24 18.32 18.88 1.84
C LYS A 24 18.84 19.49 0.52
N ILE A 25 18.19 19.14 -0.57
CA ILE A 25 18.43 19.72 -1.90
C ILE A 25 17.34 20.77 -2.10
N ASP A 26 17.74 21.97 -2.57
CA ASP A 26 16.77 22.98 -2.97
C ASP A 26 16.04 22.54 -4.27
N PRO A 27 14.72 22.30 -4.22
CA PRO A 27 13.98 21.84 -5.38
C PRO A 27 14.01 22.82 -6.55
N SER A 28 14.07 24.14 -6.26
CA SER A 28 14.11 25.18 -7.29
C SER A 28 15.45 25.19 -8.02
N LEU A 29 16.55 25.07 -7.29
CA LEU A 29 17.87 24.95 -7.88
C LEU A 29 18.00 23.68 -8.72
N PHE A 30 17.48 22.54 -8.19
CA PHE A 30 17.48 21.27 -8.88
C PHE A 30 16.68 21.31 -10.20
N SER A 31 15.43 21.79 -10.16
CA SER A 31 14.56 21.82 -11.35
C SER A 31 15.08 22.79 -12.40
N SER A 32 15.62 23.96 -11.99
CA SER A 32 16.25 24.92 -12.89
C SER A 32 17.47 24.32 -13.60
N PHE A 33 18.31 23.59 -12.87
CA PHE A 33 19.47 22.90 -13.44
C PHE A 33 19.05 21.84 -14.47
N ILE A 34 18.06 20.99 -14.16
CA ILE A 34 17.58 19.96 -15.07
C ILE A 34 16.94 20.58 -16.31
N SER A 35 16.15 21.65 -16.15
CA SER A 35 15.55 22.39 -17.27
C SER A 35 16.61 22.98 -18.20
N ALA A 36 17.65 23.59 -17.62
CA ALA A 36 18.77 24.15 -18.42
C ALA A 36 19.48 23.07 -19.25
N ILE A 37 19.78 21.89 -18.65
CA ILE A 37 20.39 20.76 -19.38
C ILE A 37 19.44 20.26 -20.48
N GLY A 38 18.13 20.13 -20.18
CA GLY A 38 17.13 19.71 -21.16
C GLY A 38 17.02 20.64 -22.35
N HIS A 39 17.04 21.96 -22.14
CA HIS A 39 17.08 22.96 -23.19
C HIS A 39 18.36 22.86 -24.01
N PHE A 40 19.50 22.72 -23.35
CA PHE A 40 20.79 22.59 -24.01
C PHE A 40 20.87 21.35 -24.90
N SER A 41 20.36 20.19 -24.39
CA SER A 41 20.25 18.94 -25.15
C SER A 41 19.41 19.12 -26.44
N LYS A 42 18.28 19.83 -26.35
CA LYS A 42 17.43 20.13 -27.51
C LYS A 42 18.13 21.05 -28.52
N GLN A 43 18.83 22.10 -28.05
CA GLN A 43 19.58 23.00 -28.91
C GLN A 43 20.70 22.28 -29.66
N LEU A 44 21.37 21.34 -29.04
CA LEU A 44 22.39 20.50 -29.67
C LEU A 44 21.82 19.41 -30.57
N LYS A 45 20.48 19.32 -30.70
CA LYS A 45 19.78 18.27 -31.47
C LYS A 45 20.02 16.83 -30.96
N PHE A 46 20.35 16.68 -29.68
CA PHE A 46 20.48 15.36 -29.06
C PHE A 46 19.14 14.74 -28.69
N GLY A 47 18.04 15.49 -28.81
CA GLY A 47 16.72 15.07 -28.46
C GLY A 47 16.35 15.42 -27.00
N GLY A 48 15.29 14.79 -26.49
CA GLY A 48 14.86 14.97 -25.11
C GLY A 48 15.76 14.23 -24.12
N LEU A 49 15.96 14.80 -22.94
CA LEU A 49 16.71 14.18 -21.87
C LEU A 49 15.82 13.18 -21.14
N SER A 50 16.18 11.90 -21.15
CA SER A 50 15.45 10.81 -20.44
C SER A 50 16.10 10.45 -19.11
N SER A 51 17.41 10.68 -18.99
CA SER A 51 18.12 10.47 -17.74
C SER A 51 19.38 11.31 -17.66
N PHE A 52 19.85 11.55 -16.46
CA PHE A 52 21.09 12.22 -16.15
C PHE A 52 21.81 11.48 -15.03
N SER A 53 23.11 11.22 -15.20
CA SER A 53 23.92 10.48 -14.21
C SER A 53 25.03 11.34 -13.64
N THR A 54 25.21 11.28 -12.33
CA THR A 54 26.36 11.78 -11.61
C THR A 54 27.26 10.60 -11.16
N GLU A 55 28.27 10.83 -10.37
CA GLU A 55 29.09 9.74 -9.80
C GLU A 55 28.28 8.82 -8.88
N GLU A 56 27.34 9.37 -8.10
CA GLU A 56 26.62 8.67 -7.06
C GLU A 56 25.13 8.43 -7.38
N LYS A 57 24.52 9.26 -8.19
CA LYS A 57 23.08 9.30 -8.44
C LYS A 57 22.75 9.19 -9.93
N VAL A 58 21.57 8.63 -10.18
CA VAL A 58 20.91 8.71 -11.50
C VAL A 58 19.58 9.42 -11.31
N ILE A 59 19.29 10.35 -12.19
CA ILE A 59 18.05 11.09 -12.26
C ILE A 59 17.32 10.62 -13.51
N TYR A 60 16.16 9.99 -13.34
CA TYR A 60 15.28 9.56 -14.41
C TYR A 60 14.25 10.65 -14.65
N LEU A 61 14.07 11.05 -15.91
CA LEU A 61 13.19 12.13 -16.30
C LEU A 61 12.07 11.60 -17.19
N ALA A 62 10.85 11.76 -16.75
CA ALA A 62 9.65 11.43 -17.52
C ALA A 62 8.93 12.73 -17.90
N PRO A 63 9.17 13.24 -19.13
CA PRO A 63 8.49 14.44 -19.63
C PRO A 63 7.06 14.09 -20.04
N ARG A 64 6.15 14.98 -19.71
CA ARG A 64 4.77 15.04 -20.18
C ARG A 64 4.51 16.40 -20.82
N GLU A 65 3.29 16.69 -21.21
CA GLU A 65 2.99 17.93 -21.96
C GLU A 65 3.34 19.19 -21.15
N ASN A 66 2.92 19.26 -19.90
CA ASN A 66 3.08 20.46 -19.07
C ASN A 66 4.07 20.28 -17.92
N ILE A 67 4.46 19.05 -17.59
CA ILE A 67 5.32 18.77 -16.46
C ILE A 67 6.47 17.82 -16.80
N ILE A 68 7.51 17.86 -15.98
CA ILE A 68 8.56 16.84 -15.97
C ILE A 68 8.63 16.23 -14.58
N THR A 69 8.56 14.92 -14.52
CA THR A 69 8.78 14.18 -13.28
C THR A 69 10.21 13.68 -13.25
N ALA A 70 10.98 14.13 -12.25
CA ALA A 70 12.33 13.67 -11.97
C ALA A 70 12.36 12.74 -10.79
N LEU A 71 12.91 11.55 -10.98
CA LEU A 71 13.08 10.53 -9.93
C LEU A 71 14.58 10.33 -9.69
N ILE A 72 15.02 10.54 -8.45
CA ILE A 72 16.42 10.48 -8.05
C ILE A 72 16.68 9.15 -7.35
N ALA A 73 17.68 8.40 -7.82
CA ALA A 73 18.06 7.10 -7.27
C ALA A 73 19.61 6.96 -7.18
N PRO A 74 20.12 6.11 -6.26
CA PRO A 74 21.55 5.76 -6.25
C PRO A 74 21.99 5.06 -7.54
N LYS A 75 23.19 5.34 -8.01
CA LYS A 75 23.74 4.77 -9.26
C LYS A 75 24.02 3.26 -9.20
N LYS A 76 23.83 2.61 -8.08
CA LYS A 76 24.23 1.21 -7.84
C LYS A 76 23.56 0.16 -8.75
N LYS A 77 22.42 0.49 -9.37
CA LYS A 77 21.68 -0.37 -10.33
C LYS A 77 20.95 0.49 -11.35
N GLU A 78 20.90 0.02 -12.60
CA GLU A 78 19.94 0.55 -13.58
C GLU A 78 18.54 0.04 -13.20
N TYR A 79 17.62 0.97 -13.03
CA TYR A 79 16.23 0.65 -12.71
C TYR A 79 15.37 0.85 -13.96
N GLN A 80 15.12 -0.22 -14.70
CA GLN A 80 14.23 -0.17 -15.88
C GLN A 80 12.83 0.35 -15.53
N GLU A 81 12.37 0.05 -14.31
CA GLU A 81 11.08 0.48 -13.79
C GLU A 81 11.04 1.95 -13.37
N ALA A 82 12.18 2.61 -13.19
CA ALA A 82 12.24 3.98 -12.68
C ALA A 82 11.56 4.99 -13.61
N TYR A 83 11.73 4.83 -14.93
CA TYR A 83 11.08 5.68 -15.90
C TYR A 83 9.55 5.48 -15.91
N SER A 84 9.09 4.24 -15.88
CA SER A 84 7.66 3.91 -15.84
C SER A 84 7.01 4.49 -14.59
N LEU A 85 7.69 4.40 -13.45
CA LEU A 85 7.23 4.98 -12.20
C LEU A 85 7.18 6.50 -12.25
N ALA A 86 8.23 7.16 -12.76
CA ALA A 86 8.25 8.61 -12.92
C ALA A 86 7.10 9.09 -13.83
N SER A 87 6.85 8.35 -14.91
CA SER A 87 5.75 8.63 -15.84
C SER A 87 4.37 8.48 -15.19
N GLU A 88 4.17 7.40 -14.40
CA GLU A 88 2.92 7.16 -13.70
C GLU A 88 2.64 8.21 -12.61
N LEU A 89 3.65 8.57 -11.84
CA LEU A 89 3.52 9.65 -10.85
C LEU A 89 3.19 10.99 -11.50
N GLY A 90 3.79 11.29 -12.65
CA GLY A 90 3.46 12.50 -13.42
C GLY A 90 2.01 12.49 -13.89
N ARG A 91 1.52 11.36 -14.39
CA ARG A 91 0.12 11.19 -14.81
C ARG A 91 -0.84 11.45 -13.65
N GLN A 92 -0.61 10.84 -12.52
CA GLN A 92 -1.45 11.02 -11.33
C GLN A 92 -1.41 12.44 -10.79
N PHE A 93 -0.26 13.11 -10.86
CA PHE A 93 -0.16 14.51 -10.47
C PHE A 93 -1.02 15.42 -11.38
N GLU A 94 -0.95 15.25 -12.72
CA GLU A 94 -1.79 16.00 -13.64
C GLU A 94 -3.29 15.75 -13.40
N GLU A 95 -3.70 14.51 -13.17
CA GLU A 95 -5.08 14.16 -12.86
C GLU A 95 -5.57 14.80 -11.55
N ASP A 96 -4.74 14.83 -10.50
CA ASP A 96 -5.03 15.51 -9.23
C ASP A 96 -5.17 17.03 -9.42
N GLN A 97 -4.32 17.66 -10.23
CA GLN A 97 -4.42 19.08 -10.52
C GLN A 97 -5.69 19.42 -11.31
N LEU A 98 -6.01 18.63 -12.34
CA LEU A 98 -7.24 18.81 -13.13
C LEU A 98 -8.51 18.63 -12.29
N ALA A 99 -8.52 17.67 -11.36
CA ALA A 99 -9.64 17.48 -10.43
C ALA A 99 -9.84 18.68 -9.49
N LYS A 100 -8.75 19.25 -8.98
CA LYS A 100 -8.79 20.47 -8.15
C LYS A 100 -9.31 21.68 -8.92
N GLU A 101 -8.89 21.87 -10.19
CA GLU A 101 -9.37 22.96 -11.03
C GLU A 101 -10.86 22.84 -11.33
N ARG A 102 -11.42 21.63 -11.42
CA ARG A 102 -12.83 21.36 -11.67
C ARG A 102 -13.70 21.41 -10.43
N GLN A 103 -13.13 21.64 -9.24
CA GLN A 103 -13.84 21.57 -7.95
C GLN A 103 -14.65 20.27 -7.75
N GLU A 104 -14.16 19.17 -8.33
CA GLU A 104 -14.76 17.87 -8.11
C GLU A 104 -14.49 17.43 -6.67
N ASP A 105 -15.56 17.13 -5.91
CA ASP A 105 -15.48 16.51 -4.58
C ASP A 105 -14.89 15.11 -4.73
N ARG A 106 -13.58 15.03 -4.71
CA ARG A 106 -12.87 13.79 -4.46
C ARG A 106 -12.40 13.81 -3.03
N ASP A 107 -12.55 12.68 -2.34
CA ASP A 107 -11.86 12.44 -1.07
C ASP A 107 -10.40 12.86 -1.24
N ASP A 108 -10.03 13.97 -0.63
CA ASP A 108 -8.74 14.66 -0.78
C ASP A 108 -7.60 13.80 -0.19
N ILE A 109 -7.31 12.67 -0.82
CA ILE A 109 -5.99 12.07 -0.66
C ILE A 109 -5.05 12.97 -1.46
N ALA A 110 -4.43 13.93 -0.78
CA ALA A 110 -3.49 14.83 -1.40
C ALA A 110 -2.45 14.01 -2.18
N PHE A 111 -2.09 14.44 -3.39
CA PHE A 111 -1.05 13.78 -4.22
C PHE A 111 0.21 13.41 -3.41
N ALA A 112 0.53 14.19 -2.38
CA ALA A 112 1.59 13.87 -1.43
C ALA A 112 1.46 12.48 -0.78
N GLU A 113 0.24 12.06 -0.44
CA GLU A 113 0.00 10.72 0.13
C GLU A 113 0.13 9.62 -0.93
N ILE A 114 -0.32 9.90 -2.15
CA ILE A 114 -0.14 9.01 -3.30
C ILE A 114 1.35 8.82 -3.57
N ALA A 115 2.12 9.90 -3.66
CA ALA A 115 3.57 9.84 -3.86
C ALA A 115 4.27 9.09 -2.71
N ASP A 116 3.87 9.32 -1.47
CA ASP A 116 4.40 8.60 -0.31
C ASP A 116 4.05 7.10 -0.34
N GLN A 117 2.87 6.72 -0.81
CA GLN A 117 2.51 5.31 -1.00
C GLN A 117 3.40 4.64 -2.05
N TYR A 118 3.61 5.29 -3.21
CA TYR A 118 4.51 4.77 -4.25
C TYR A 118 5.95 4.65 -3.74
N LEU A 119 6.46 5.66 -3.05
CA LEU A 119 7.80 5.61 -2.45
C LEU A 119 7.94 4.48 -1.43
N ARG A 120 6.90 4.19 -0.66
CA ARG A 120 6.89 3.07 0.30
C ARG A 120 6.90 1.73 -0.41
N ARG A 121 6.12 1.55 -1.50
CA ARG A 121 6.15 0.33 -2.33
C ARG A 121 7.56 0.04 -2.84
N ILE A 122 8.23 1.04 -3.36
CA ILE A 122 9.58 0.92 -3.92
C ILE A 122 10.63 0.63 -2.84
N ARG A 123 10.49 1.22 -1.66
CA ARG A 123 11.41 0.99 -0.52
C ARG A 123 11.28 -0.41 0.06
N ASN A 124 10.17 -1.09 -0.19
CA ASN A 124 9.97 -2.46 0.26
C ASN A 124 9.52 -3.36 -0.91
N PRO A 125 10.44 -3.79 -1.79
CA PRO A 125 10.11 -4.63 -2.94
C PRO A 125 9.52 -5.97 -2.54
N PHE A 126 9.83 -6.50 -1.36
CA PHE A 126 9.21 -7.70 -0.84
C PHE A 126 7.71 -7.49 -0.60
N MET A 127 7.34 -6.39 0.08
CA MET A 127 5.93 -6.03 0.31
C MET A 127 5.15 -5.88 -1.00
N SER A 128 5.77 -5.30 -2.04
CA SER A 128 5.15 -5.14 -3.36
C SER A 128 4.82 -6.49 -3.99
N ARG A 129 5.82 -7.39 -4.05
CA ARG A 129 5.63 -8.75 -4.60
C ARG A 129 4.59 -9.55 -3.80
N VAL A 130 4.60 -9.42 -2.47
CA VAL A 130 3.58 -10.06 -1.64
C VAL A 130 2.19 -9.48 -1.93
N SER A 131 2.05 -8.17 -2.12
CA SER A 131 0.75 -7.57 -2.43
C SER A 131 0.19 -8.02 -3.79
N GLU A 132 1.03 -8.18 -4.80
CA GLU A 132 0.66 -8.74 -6.11
C GLU A 132 0.19 -10.20 -5.97
N PHE A 133 0.96 -11.03 -5.27
CA PHE A 133 0.56 -12.41 -4.98
C PHE A 133 -0.78 -12.49 -4.23
N ILE A 134 -0.98 -11.65 -3.21
CA ILE A 134 -2.24 -11.62 -2.44
C ILE A 134 -3.42 -11.22 -3.32
N MET A 135 -3.23 -10.23 -4.19
CA MET A 135 -4.26 -9.80 -5.14
C MET A 135 -4.64 -10.91 -6.12
N ASP A 136 -3.64 -11.59 -6.68
CA ASP A 136 -3.87 -12.69 -7.64
C ASP A 136 -4.52 -13.91 -6.97
N HIS A 137 -4.11 -14.22 -5.74
CA HIS A 137 -4.57 -15.42 -5.04
C HIS A 137 -5.97 -15.29 -4.43
N TYR A 138 -6.26 -14.15 -3.76
CA TYR A 138 -7.53 -13.96 -3.05
C TYR A 138 -8.55 -13.15 -3.87
N GLY A 139 -8.11 -12.38 -4.84
CA GLY A 139 -8.92 -11.44 -5.58
C GLY A 139 -9.36 -10.24 -4.70
N GLY A 140 -10.17 -9.34 -5.29
CA GLY A 140 -10.64 -8.15 -4.60
C GLY A 140 -9.66 -6.97 -4.66
N GLU A 141 -9.95 -5.94 -3.87
CA GLU A 141 -9.08 -4.78 -3.73
C GLU A 141 -8.03 -5.02 -2.64
N VAL A 142 -6.80 -4.67 -2.94
CA VAL A 142 -5.66 -4.85 -2.01
C VAL A 142 -5.07 -3.49 -1.67
N SER A 143 -5.13 -3.13 -0.40
CA SER A 143 -4.54 -1.89 0.12
C SER A 143 -3.26 -2.19 0.90
N VAL A 144 -2.14 -1.58 0.52
CA VAL A 144 -0.84 -1.75 1.20
C VAL A 144 -0.66 -0.66 2.24
N ARG A 145 -0.41 -1.07 3.49
CA ARG A 145 -0.23 -0.21 4.65
C ARG A 145 -1.36 0.82 4.87
N PRO A 146 -2.63 0.40 4.74
CA PRO A 146 -3.74 1.30 5.02
C PRO A 146 -3.70 1.76 6.49
N ARG A 147 -4.10 3.00 6.71
CA ARG A 147 -4.38 3.50 8.06
C ARG A 147 -5.81 3.15 8.41
N LEU A 148 -5.98 2.37 9.43
CA LEU A 148 -7.28 1.94 9.93
C LEU A 148 -7.54 2.56 11.29
N MET A 149 -8.79 2.89 11.56
CA MET A 149 -9.18 3.34 12.89
C MET A 149 -9.28 2.16 13.84
N LYS A 150 -8.78 2.31 15.03
CA LYS A 150 -8.98 1.36 16.12
C LYS A 150 -10.24 1.70 16.92
N LYS A 151 -10.74 0.74 17.68
CA LYS A 151 -11.90 0.90 18.57
C LYS A 151 -11.74 2.04 19.58
N ASP A 152 -10.52 2.32 20.00
CA ASP A 152 -10.17 3.42 20.94
C ASP A 152 -10.07 4.80 20.26
N GLY A 153 -10.36 4.89 18.96
CA GLY A 153 -10.26 6.10 18.16
C GLY A 153 -8.83 6.43 17.69
N SER A 154 -7.82 5.67 18.09
CA SER A 154 -6.46 5.81 17.58
C SER A 154 -6.35 5.23 16.17
N GLN A 155 -5.26 5.55 15.46
CA GLN A 155 -4.96 4.97 14.17
C GLN A 155 -3.96 3.81 14.30
N GLY A 156 -4.20 2.75 13.53
CA GLY A 156 -3.27 1.64 13.37
C GLY A 156 -2.97 1.38 11.90
N ILE A 157 -1.89 0.66 11.64
CA ILE A 157 -1.46 0.28 10.30
C ILE A 157 -1.41 -1.24 10.25
N VAL A 158 -2.06 -1.85 9.27
CA VAL A 158 -1.84 -3.25 8.88
C VAL A 158 -0.92 -3.31 7.67
N ASP A 159 -0.21 -4.41 7.47
CA ASP A 159 0.72 -4.50 6.35
C ASP A 159 -0.03 -4.52 5.02
N ILE A 160 -1.06 -5.37 4.89
CA ILE A 160 -1.95 -5.42 3.72
C ILE A 160 -3.39 -5.68 4.20
N LEU A 161 -4.35 -4.98 3.60
CA LEU A 161 -5.77 -5.22 3.73
C LEU A 161 -6.31 -5.80 2.41
N ILE A 162 -7.06 -6.89 2.51
CA ILE A 162 -7.83 -7.48 1.41
C ILE A 162 -9.28 -7.07 1.59
N ASP A 163 -9.90 -6.49 0.57
CA ASP A 163 -11.31 -6.16 0.54
C ASP A 163 -11.99 -6.85 -0.66
N SER A 164 -12.78 -7.87 -0.38
CA SER A 164 -13.44 -8.67 -1.42
C SER A 164 -14.88 -8.23 -1.69
N ARG A 165 -15.36 -7.11 -1.14
CA ARG A 165 -16.76 -6.65 -1.30
C ARG A 165 -17.13 -6.31 -2.72
N ILE A 166 -16.18 -5.88 -3.54
CA ILE A 166 -16.41 -5.33 -4.88
C ILE A 166 -17.00 -6.35 -5.88
N LYS A 167 -16.93 -7.65 -5.59
CA LYS A 167 -17.44 -8.68 -6.52
C LYS A 167 -18.90 -9.12 -6.30
N LYS A 168 -19.63 -8.59 -5.29
CA LYS A 168 -20.97 -9.06 -4.91
C LYS A 168 -22.11 -8.05 -5.08
N GLU A 169 -21.93 -6.95 -5.80
CA GLU A 169 -23.01 -5.98 -6.03
C GLU A 169 -24.16 -6.49 -6.93
N GLU A 170 -24.06 -7.68 -7.53
CA GLU A 170 -25.08 -8.19 -8.45
C GLU A 170 -26.10 -9.18 -7.87
N SER A 171 -26.02 -9.55 -6.62
CA SER A 171 -27.00 -10.47 -6.05
C SER A 171 -27.38 -10.08 -4.62
N ASP A 172 -28.56 -9.49 -4.51
CA ASP A 172 -29.35 -9.49 -3.29
C ASP A 172 -28.79 -8.62 -2.13
N GLY A 173 -29.36 -7.45 -1.95
CA GLY A 173 -29.12 -6.41 -0.92
C GLY A 173 -28.88 -6.80 0.54
N SER A 174 -28.42 -7.99 0.82
CA SER A 174 -27.99 -8.51 2.11
C SER A 174 -26.48 -8.79 2.14
N SER A 175 -25.62 -7.77 1.92
CA SER A 175 -24.20 -7.96 2.19
C SER A 175 -24.00 -8.14 3.70
N MET A 176 -23.79 -9.37 4.14
CA MET A 176 -23.35 -9.63 5.51
C MET A 176 -21.98 -9.02 5.72
N PHE A 177 -21.90 -8.05 6.60
CA PHE A 177 -20.65 -7.50 7.12
C PHE A 177 -19.80 -8.65 7.69
N GLY A 178 -18.56 -8.78 7.28
CA GLY A 178 -17.58 -9.67 7.94
C GLY A 178 -16.90 -10.72 7.07
N GLU A 179 -17.54 -11.26 6.03
CA GLU A 179 -16.93 -12.34 5.23
C GLU A 179 -15.90 -11.87 4.20
N ASN A 180 -15.72 -10.57 4.06
CA ASN A 180 -15.06 -9.99 2.88
C ASN A 180 -13.68 -9.37 3.16
N TYR A 181 -13.23 -9.36 4.41
CA TYR A 181 -11.93 -8.76 4.75
C TYR A 181 -10.88 -9.80 5.10
N GLY A 182 -9.66 -9.54 4.67
CA GLY A 182 -8.48 -10.27 5.09
C GLY A 182 -7.38 -9.31 5.55
N PHE A 183 -6.72 -9.60 6.66
CA PHE A 183 -5.53 -8.89 7.08
C PHE A 183 -4.30 -9.74 6.82
N VAL A 184 -3.25 -9.11 6.29
CA VAL A 184 -2.00 -9.79 5.97
C VAL A 184 -0.87 -9.18 6.79
N LYS A 185 -0.12 -10.04 7.46
CA LYS A 185 1.17 -9.73 8.08
C LYS A 185 2.28 -10.16 7.16
N VAL A 186 3.22 -9.25 6.86
CA VAL A 186 4.34 -9.49 5.96
C VAL A 186 5.67 -9.37 6.72
N ALA A 187 6.49 -10.40 6.63
CA ALA A 187 7.84 -10.39 7.21
C ALA A 187 8.87 -10.80 6.15
N ASP A 188 9.77 -9.89 5.77
CA ASP A 188 10.86 -10.14 4.80
C ASP A 188 11.99 -11.00 5.37
N ASN A 189 11.82 -11.51 6.57
CA ASN A 189 12.76 -12.36 7.27
C ASN A 189 12.00 -13.47 7.99
N ARG A 190 12.62 -14.00 9.03
CA ARG A 190 12.03 -14.95 9.96
C ARG A 190 11.01 -14.26 10.86
N ILE A 191 9.82 -14.88 11.02
CA ILE A 191 8.79 -14.43 11.94
C ILE A 191 8.72 -15.36 13.15
N GLY A 192 8.69 -14.76 14.34
CA GLY A 192 8.61 -15.48 15.59
C GLY A 192 7.20 -15.49 16.19
N ARG A 193 7.01 -16.36 17.21
CA ARG A 193 5.73 -16.55 17.90
C ARG A 193 5.15 -15.25 18.45
N VAL A 194 5.95 -14.37 19.05
CA VAL A 194 5.46 -13.10 19.64
C VAL A 194 4.85 -12.22 18.57
N GLN A 195 5.51 -12.05 17.41
CA GLN A 195 5.01 -11.24 16.30
C GLN A 195 3.69 -11.78 15.72
N VAL A 196 3.54 -13.10 15.70
CA VAL A 196 2.28 -13.75 15.28
C VAL A 196 1.17 -13.48 16.28
N ILE A 197 1.43 -13.64 17.58
CA ILE A 197 0.46 -13.36 18.65
C ILE A 197 0.04 -11.90 18.59
N ASP A 198 0.99 -10.96 18.56
CA ASP A 198 0.71 -9.52 18.48
C ASP A 198 -0.15 -9.17 17.27
N PHE A 199 0.11 -9.79 16.11
CA PHE A 199 -0.70 -9.59 14.92
C PHE A 199 -2.14 -10.13 15.14
N LEU A 200 -2.27 -11.33 15.63
CA LEU A 200 -3.58 -11.97 15.84
C LEU A 200 -4.41 -11.23 16.92
N ASP A 201 -3.78 -10.73 17.97
CA ASP A 201 -4.42 -9.96 19.04
C ASP A 201 -4.90 -8.57 18.55
N THR A 202 -4.36 -8.08 17.45
CA THR A 202 -4.79 -6.78 16.89
C THR A 202 -5.97 -6.89 15.93
N LEU A 203 -6.35 -8.09 15.48
CA LEU A 203 -7.33 -8.27 14.40
C LEU A 203 -8.72 -7.73 14.74
N ASP A 204 -9.13 -7.80 15.99
CA ASP A 204 -10.44 -7.33 16.46
C ASP A 204 -10.44 -5.84 16.88
N ASN A 205 -9.28 -5.17 16.79
CA ASN A 205 -9.14 -3.77 17.23
C ASN A 205 -9.46 -2.73 16.17
N PHE A 206 -9.66 -3.11 14.92
CA PHE A 206 -9.90 -2.18 13.82
C PHE A 206 -11.38 -1.98 13.50
N GLY A 207 -11.72 -0.77 13.05
CA GLY A 207 -13.06 -0.41 12.60
C GLY A 207 -13.04 0.74 11.59
N VAL A 208 -14.17 0.94 10.90
CA VAL A 208 -14.42 2.07 9.98
C VAL A 208 -15.48 2.97 10.56
N LEU A 209 -15.26 4.27 10.51
CA LEU A 209 -16.34 5.24 10.72
C LEU A 209 -17.19 5.34 9.46
N THR A 210 -18.47 5.06 9.59
CA THR A 210 -19.44 5.19 8.50
C THR A 210 -20.57 6.11 8.97
N MET A 211 -21.00 7.01 8.10
CA MET A 211 -22.22 7.78 8.33
C MET A 211 -23.44 6.93 8.01
N TYR A 212 -24.30 6.75 8.98
CA TYR A 212 -25.59 6.08 8.79
C TYR A 212 -26.71 6.92 9.41
N LYS A 213 -27.63 7.43 8.59
CA LYS A 213 -28.76 8.27 9.02
C LYS A 213 -28.30 9.45 9.90
N ASP A 214 -27.29 10.19 9.43
CA ASP A 214 -26.69 11.34 10.11
C ASP A 214 -25.98 11.04 11.45
N GLU A 215 -25.77 9.78 11.77
CA GLU A 215 -24.98 9.35 12.92
C GLU A 215 -23.67 8.69 12.47
N MET A 216 -22.56 9.06 13.13
CA MET A 216 -21.26 8.41 12.93
C MET A 216 -21.27 7.06 13.66
N ILE A 217 -21.19 5.97 12.92
CA ILE A 217 -21.13 4.60 13.45
C ILE A 217 -19.76 4.02 13.16
N CYS A 218 -19.09 3.50 14.20
CA CYS A 218 -17.88 2.70 14.01
C CYS A 218 -18.27 1.28 13.62
N GLN A 219 -18.03 0.90 12.37
CA GLN A 219 -18.20 -0.48 11.92
C GLN A 219 -16.88 -1.25 12.14
N PRO A 220 -16.90 -2.41 12.81
CA PRO A 220 -15.68 -3.20 12.96
C PRO A 220 -15.24 -3.79 11.63
N TYR A 221 -13.94 -3.72 11.34
CA TYR A 221 -13.29 -4.59 10.39
C TYR A 221 -12.96 -5.89 11.10
N PHE A 222 -13.84 -6.88 11.01
CA PHE A 222 -13.45 -8.21 11.44
C PHE A 222 -13.02 -9.02 10.22
N PRO A 223 -11.76 -9.45 10.16
CA PRO A 223 -11.29 -10.21 9.00
C PRO A 223 -11.84 -11.64 9.07
N SER A 224 -12.24 -12.17 7.91
CA SER A 224 -12.51 -13.60 7.76
C SER A 224 -11.21 -14.41 7.62
N LYS A 225 -10.10 -13.73 7.33
CA LYS A 225 -8.78 -14.33 7.13
C LYS A 225 -7.68 -13.50 7.78
N ALA A 226 -6.76 -14.20 8.43
CA ALA A 226 -5.48 -13.68 8.90
C ALA A 226 -4.37 -14.40 8.13
N VAL A 227 -3.75 -13.71 7.20
CA VAL A 227 -2.71 -14.29 6.34
C VAL A 227 -1.34 -13.83 6.84
N ILE A 228 -0.41 -14.74 7.01
CA ILE A 228 0.95 -14.43 7.42
C ILE A 228 1.90 -14.91 6.32
N VAL A 229 2.62 -13.97 5.72
CA VAL A 229 3.61 -14.24 4.67
C VAL A 229 5.00 -13.94 5.22
N ALA A 230 5.87 -14.95 5.25
CA ALA A 230 7.24 -14.80 5.74
C ALA A 230 8.21 -15.71 4.97
N ARG A 231 9.50 -15.36 4.98
CA ARG A 231 10.55 -16.24 4.41
C ARG A 231 10.78 -17.47 5.28
N GLU A 232 10.72 -17.30 6.60
CA GLU A 232 10.89 -18.37 7.57
C GLU A 232 9.94 -18.22 8.76
N PHE A 233 9.58 -19.33 9.37
CA PHE A 233 8.77 -19.40 10.56
C PHE A 233 9.53 -20.12 11.67
N ASP A 234 9.52 -19.55 12.87
CA ASP A 234 10.02 -20.25 14.06
C ASP A 234 9.15 -21.45 14.43
N SER A 235 9.76 -22.50 14.99
CA SER A 235 9.00 -23.66 15.48
C SER A 235 7.91 -23.27 16.49
N GLY A 236 8.18 -22.29 17.34
CA GLY A 236 7.21 -21.78 18.31
C GLY A 236 5.96 -21.15 17.68
N VAL A 237 5.99 -20.75 16.40
CA VAL A 237 4.80 -20.32 15.64
C VAL A 237 3.86 -21.51 15.47
N PHE A 238 4.37 -22.64 14.98
CA PHE A 238 3.58 -23.84 14.75
C PHE A 238 3.01 -24.42 16.05
N ASP A 239 3.83 -24.42 17.11
CA ASP A 239 3.40 -24.88 18.44
C ASP A 239 2.27 -24.03 19.03
N TYR A 240 2.25 -22.74 18.71
CA TYR A 240 1.18 -21.84 19.10
C TYR A 240 -0.07 -22.07 18.25
N LEU A 241 0.05 -22.07 16.93
CA LEU A 241 -1.07 -22.18 16.02
C LEU A 241 -1.79 -23.53 16.13
N LYS A 242 -1.07 -24.62 16.38
CA LYS A 242 -1.66 -25.94 16.66
C LYS A 242 -2.59 -25.97 17.86
N LYS A 243 -2.49 -25.02 18.78
CA LYS A 243 -3.36 -24.89 19.94
C LYS A 243 -4.65 -24.12 19.67
N LEU A 244 -4.72 -23.43 18.53
CA LEU A 244 -5.95 -22.74 18.13
C LEU A 244 -7.06 -23.74 17.78
N PRO A 245 -8.33 -23.37 17.94
CA PRO A 245 -9.46 -24.16 17.48
C PRO A 245 -9.33 -24.48 15.99
N SER A 246 -9.90 -25.59 15.56
CA SER A 246 -9.90 -26.00 14.14
C SER A 246 -11.29 -26.38 13.66
N ASP A 247 -11.55 -26.08 12.38
CA ASP A 247 -12.72 -26.52 11.64
C ASP A 247 -12.30 -26.99 10.26
N ASN A 248 -12.60 -28.24 9.88
CA ASN A 248 -12.16 -28.88 8.64
C ASN A 248 -10.65 -28.70 8.38
N ASP A 249 -9.82 -29.02 9.37
CA ASP A 249 -8.35 -28.89 9.34
C ASP A 249 -7.82 -27.45 9.19
N ARG A 250 -8.69 -26.44 9.27
CA ARG A 250 -8.31 -25.02 9.23
C ARG A 250 -8.36 -24.43 10.63
N ARG A 251 -7.24 -23.82 11.05
CA ARG A 251 -7.16 -23.12 12.35
C ARG A 251 -7.82 -21.77 12.25
N TYR A 252 -8.50 -21.35 13.33
CA TYR A 252 -9.19 -20.07 13.39
C TYR A 252 -9.08 -19.41 14.76
N ILE A 253 -9.40 -18.12 14.79
CA ILE A 253 -9.60 -17.34 16.00
C ILE A 253 -11.07 -16.95 16.05
N ASP A 254 -11.68 -17.12 17.23
CA ASP A 254 -13.02 -16.59 17.48
C ASP A 254 -12.92 -15.09 17.77
N GLY A 255 -13.64 -14.29 17.00
CA GLY A 255 -13.78 -12.86 17.24
C GLY A 255 -15.04 -12.60 18.09
N ALA A 256 -14.86 -12.01 19.24
CA ALA A 256 -15.98 -11.56 20.05
C ALA A 256 -16.31 -10.10 19.73
N TYR A 257 -17.47 -9.84 19.11
CA TYR A 257 -17.98 -8.49 18.94
C TYR A 257 -18.66 -8.01 20.22
N VAL A 258 -17.94 -7.26 21.02
CA VAL A 258 -18.55 -6.49 22.10
C VAL A 258 -18.54 -5.02 21.74
N PHE A 259 -19.62 -4.51 21.18
CA PHE A 259 -19.83 -3.07 21.08
C PHE A 259 -20.49 -2.58 22.37
N ALA A 260 -19.78 -1.80 23.12
CA ALA A 260 -20.36 -1.08 24.24
C ALA A 260 -21.48 -0.15 23.74
N GLY A 261 -22.72 -0.54 23.97
CA GLY A 261 -23.90 0.32 23.84
C GLY A 261 -24.68 0.31 22.54
N LEU A 262 -24.19 -0.29 21.46
CA LEU A 262 -24.92 -0.36 20.20
C LEU A 262 -25.50 -1.76 19.93
N LYS A 263 -26.83 -1.86 19.98
CA LYS A 263 -27.54 -3.06 19.50
C LYS A 263 -27.55 -3.04 17.98
N MET A 264 -26.57 -3.68 17.35
CA MET A 264 -26.57 -3.87 15.91
C MET A 264 -27.44 -5.08 15.53
N ARG A 265 -28.46 -4.85 14.68
CA ARG A 265 -29.26 -5.94 14.11
C ARG A 265 -28.46 -6.58 12.97
N GLY A 266 -28.24 -7.88 13.03
CA GLY A 266 -27.77 -8.68 11.89
C GLY A 266 -26.31 -9.07 11.87
N ILE A 267 -25.51 -8.78 12.91
CA ILE A 267 -24.13 -9.28 12.99
C ILE A 267 -24.11 -10.65 13.66
N PRO A 268 -23.45 -11.66 13.10
CA PRO A 268 -23.26 -12.94 13.77
C PRO A 268 -22.55 -12.74 15.11
N LYS A 269 -23.02 -13.42 16.15
CA LYS A 269 -22.42 -13.33 17.50
C LYS A 269 -20.98 -13.86 17.55
N GLU A 270 -20.60 -14.66 16.58
CA GLU A 270 -19.29 -15.31 16.47
C GLU A 270 -18.85 -15.29 15.01
N THR A 271 -17.73 -14.64 14.74
CA THR A 271 -17.12 -14.67 13.41
C THR A 271 -15.77 -15.38 13.54
N ARG A 272 -15.52 -16.35 12.67
CA ARG A 272 -14.26 -17.07 12.64
C ARG A 272 -13.30 -16.41 11.68
N CYS A 273 -12.11 -16.10 12.16
CA CYS A 273 -11.00 -15.64 11.34
C CYS A 273 -10.04 -16.81 11.10
N PHE A 274 -9.99 -17.33 9.89
CA PHE A 274 -9.09 -18.41 9.54
C PHE A 274 -7.67 -17.93 9.36
N VAL A 275 -6.72 -18.65 9.95
CA VAL A 275 -5.30 -18.33 9.89
C VAL A 275 -4.64 -19.13 8.77
N GLU A 276 -3.89 -18.44 7.91
CA GLU A 276 -3.16 -19.04 6.81
C GLU A 276 -1.69 -18.60 6.83
N LEU A 277 -0.77 -19.56 6.63
CA LEU A 277 0.66 -19.29 6.53
C LEU A 277 1.16 -19.52 5.13
N TRP A 278 1.99 -18.59 4.64
CA TRP A 278 2.64 -18.67 3.35
C TRP A 278 4.14 -18.47 3.49
N LYS A 279 4.91 -19.47 3.07
CA LYS A 279 6.36 -19.37 2.98
C LYS A 279 6.76 -18.77 1.65
N TRP A 280 7.48 -17.66 1.71
CA TRP A 280 7.97 -16.98 0.53
C TRP A 280 9.35 -17.47 0.13
N GLN A 281 9.52 -17.73 -1.18
CA GLN A 281 10.80 -18.05 -1.82
C GLN A 281 10.95 -17.15 -3.04
N ASP A 282 12.15 -16.56 -3.27
CA ASP A 282 12.29 -15.50 -4.28
C ASP A 282 12.04 -15.95 -5.72
N ASP A 283 12.35 -17.19 -6.04
CA ASP A 283 12.30 -17.71 -7.42
C ASP A 283 11.17 -18.74 -7.63
N ILE A 284 10.34 -18.97 -6.65
CA ILE A 284 9.28 -19.98 -6.65
C ILE A 284 7.98 -19.36 -6.12
N ALA A 285 6.84 -19.82 -6.63
CA ALA A 285 5.54 -19.42 -6.09
C ALA A 285 5.50 -19.66 -4.57
N PRO A 286 4.88 -18.74 -3.80
CA PRO A 286 4.73 -18.92 -2.36
C PRO A 286 4.02 -20.22 -2.02
N GLU A 287 4.53 -20.93 -1.03
CA GLU A 287 4.01 -22.23 -0.60
C GLU A 287 3.12 -22.03 0.63
N ARG A 288 1.90 -22.56 0.56
CA ARG A 288 1.02 -22.61 1.73
C ARG A 288 1.52 -23.68 2.69
N ILE A 289 1.65 -23.33 3.96
CA ILE A 289 2.07 -24.26 5.00
C ILE A 289 0.84 -24.75 5.75
N ASP A 290 0.66 -26.07 5.77
CA ASP A 290 -0.32 -26.74 6.63
C ASP A 290 0.28 -26.98 8.02
N PHE A 291 -0.49 -26.75 9.10
CA PHE A 291 -0.02 -26.81 10.48
C PHE A 291 -1.11 -27.27 11.48
#